data_fca534653e821a454b2dfb9935860d55
#
_entry.id   fca534653e821a454b2dfb9935860d55
#
_cell.length_a   1.000
_cell.length_b   1.000
_cell.length_c   1.000
_cell.angle_alpha   90.00
_cell.angle_beta   90.00
_cell.angle_gamma   90.00
#
_symmetry.space_group_name_H-M   'P 1'
#
loop_
_entity.id
_entity.type
_entity.pdbx_description
1 polymer ?
#
loop_
_entity_poly.entity_id
_entity_poly.type
_entity_poly.pdbx_seq_one_letter_code
_entity_poly.pdbx_strand_id
1 'polypeptide(L)'
;IWPVHCVEGTRGGAIHESFYTKVENPANRPDPKRNIFRKGCKQDEEQYSGYGAVNANGIVLKDYANKDVVISGIATEYCVRNTVEEFLNSGRNIELILPALAYVDKDGHDKTIKELRKQVTIVE
;
A
#
# COMPACT_ATOMS: atom_id res chain seq x y z
N ILE A 1 5.79 11.08 15.59
CA ILE A 1 6.78 10.00 15.71
C ILE A 1 6.05 8.70 15.99
N TRP A 2 6.33 7.70 15.20
CA TRP A 2 5.74 6.38 15.34
C TRP A 2 6.58 5.51 16.27
N PRO A 3 5.96 4.63 17.08
CA PRO A 3 6.73 3.60 17.76
C PRO A 3 7.39 2.65 16.75
N VAL A 4 8.46 1.99 17.17
CA VAL A 4 9.17 1.02 16.33
C VAL A 4 8.20 -0.07 15.87
N HIS A 5 8.12 -0.29 14.55
CA HIS A 5 7.23 -1.28 13.95
C HIS A 5 7.75 -1.72 12.59
N CYS A 6 7.28 -2.85 12.09
CA CYS A 6 7.61 -3.38 10.77
C CYS A 6 9.12 -3.38 10.47
N VAL A 7 9.93 -3.78 11.45
CA VAL A 7 11.39 -3.76 11.32
C VAL A 7 11.83 -4.83 10.30
N GLU A 8 12.61 -4.40 9.31
CA GLU A 8 13.14 -5.28 8.27
C GLU A 8 13.91 -6.45 8.87
N GLY A 9 13.71 -7.65 8.31
CA GLY A 9 14.34 -8.87 8.78
C GLY A 9 13.69 -9.51 9.99
N THR A 10 12.62 -8.92 10.54
CA THR A 10 11.86 -9.48 11.65
C THR A 10 10.51 -10.01 11.19
N ARG A 11 9.86 -10.82 12.05
CA ARG A 11 8.50 -11.30 11.77
C ARG A 11 7.51 -10.14 11.58
N GLY A 12 7.65 -9.06 12.35
CA GLY A 12 6.78 -7.88 12.25
C GLY A 12 6.94 -7.12 10.93
N GLY A 13 8.09 -7.26 10.27
CA GLY A 13 8.35 -6.65 8.96
C GLY A 13 8.04 -7.58 7.79
N ALA A 14 7.71 -8.84 8.05
CA ALA A 14 7.45 -9.83 7.01
C ALA A 14 6.02 -9.72 6.46
N ILE A 15 5.84 -10.14 5.21
CA ILE A 15 4.51 -10.30 4.62
C ILE A 15 3.83 -11.48 5.31
N HIS A 16 2.55 -11.32 5.65
CA HIS A 16 1.79 -12.35 6.32
C HIS A 16 1.76 -13.65 5.51
N GLU A 17 1.90 -14.78 6.18
CA GLU A 17 2.02 -16.11 5.55
C GLU A 17 0.84 -16.48 4.63
N SER A 18 -0.35 -15.90 4.86
CA SER A 18 -1.53 -16.14 4.01
C SER A 18 -1.29 -15.80 2.55
N PHE A 19 -0.43 -14.81 2.28
CA PHE A 19 -0.11 -14.41 0.91
C PHE A 19 0.73 -15.45 0.18
N TYR A 20 1.38 -16.36 0.93
CA TYR A 20 2.12 -17.48 0.36
C TYR A 20 1.28 -18.74 0.27
N THR A 21 0.43 -19.01 1.27
CA THR A 21 -0.28 -20.27 1.42
C THR A 21 -1.68 -20.29 0.82
N LYS A 22 -2.36 -19.13 0.79
CA LYS A 22 -3.76 -19.01 0.32
C LYS A 22 -3.90 -18.48 -1.09
N VAL A 23 -2.82 -18.04 -1.72
CA VAL A 23 -2.83 -17.58 -3.11
C VAL A 23 -2.60 -18.79 -4.00
N GLU A 24 -3.60 -19.16 -4.79
CA GLU A 24 -3.57 -20.37 -5.62
C GLU A 24 -2.53 -20.30 -6.73
N ASN A 25 -2.54 -19.21 -7.51
CA ASN A 25 -1.58 -19.03 -8.59
C ASN A 25 -0.21 -18.62 -8.04
N PRO A 26 0.85 -19.48 -8.17
CA PRO A 26 2.18 -19.14 -7.68
C PRO A 26 2.74 -17.83 -8.24
N ALA A 27 2.33 -17.43 -9.45
CA ALA A 27 2.78 -16.19 -10.07
C ALA A 27 2.29 -14.94 -9.31
N ASN A 28 1.23 -15.08 -8.52
CA ASN A 28 0.66 -13.98 -7.72
C ASN A 28 1.15 -13.96 -6.26
N ARG A 29 1.99 -14.93 -5.88
CA ARG A 29 2.57 -14.98 -4.54
C ARG A 29 3.67 -13.94 -4.40
N PRO A 30 3.96 -13.47 -3.16
CA PRO A 30 4.99 -12.47 -2.95
C PRO A 30 6.37 -12.93 -3.44
N ASP A 31 7.05 -12.06 -4.19
CA ASP A 31 8.39 -12.27 -4.70
C ASP A 31 9.17 -10.95 -4.61
N PRO A 32 10.28 -10.88 -3.83
CA PRO A 32 11.06 -9.65 -3.68
C PRO A 32 11.57 -9.06 -4.99
N LYS A 33 11.81 -9.90 -5.99
CA LYS A 33 12.33 -9.47 -7.30
C LYS A 33 11.25 -8.99 -8.24
N ARG A 34 9.98 -9.20 -7.92
CA ARG A 34 8.88 -8.88 -8.82
C ARG A 34 7.84 -7.97 -8.18
N ASN A 35 7.14 -8.45 -7.17
CA ASN A 35 5.92 -7.79 -6.67
C ASN A 35 5.96 -7.38 -5.19
N ILE A 36 7.10 -7.50 -4.52
CA ILE A 36 7.29 -6.90 -3.20
C ILE A 36 8.06 -5.59 -3.38
N PHE A 37 7.39 -4.50 -3.05
CA PHE A 37 7.97 -3.16 -3.10
C PHE A 37 8.13 -2.63 -1.68
N ARG A 38 9.31 -2.11 -1.36
CA ARG A 38 9.64 -1.62 -0.02
C ARG A 38 9.72 -0.11 0.00
N LYS A 39 9.20 0.46 1.07
CA LYS A 39 9.29 1.89 1.36
C LYS A 39 9.71 2.10 2.81
N GLY A 40 10.03 3.34 3.17
CA GLY A 40 10.42 3.67 4.54
C GLY A 40 11.74 3.02 4.95
N CYS A 41 12.62 2.76 3.99
CA CYS A 41 13.90 2.07 4.23
C CYS A 41 15.00 3.01 4.72
N LYS A 42 14.77 4.31 4.70
CA LYS A 42 15.73 5.31 5.20
C LYS A 42 15.34 5.74 6.59
N GLN A 43 16.30 5.66 7.51
CA GLN A 43 16.07 5.86 8.94
C GLN A 43 15.62 7.28 9.28
N ASP A 44 16.04 8.27 8.53
CA ASP A 44 15.78 9.70 8.76
C ASP A 44 14.71 10.30 7.83
N GLU A 45 14.07 9.48 7.01
CA GLU A 45 12.99 9.91 6.11
C GLU A 45 11.72 9.10 6.36
N GLU A 46 10.59 9.79 6.51
CA GLU A 46 9.28 9.15 6.48
C GLU A 46 8.80 9.04 5.03
N GLN A 47 8.33 7.86 4.67
CA GLN A 47 7.75 7.59 3.37
C GLN A 47 6.42 6.86 3.56
N TYR A 48 5.32 7.59 3.52
CA TYR A 48 3.98 6.99 3.65
C TYR A 48 3.53 6.34 2.36
N SER A 49 3.69 7.02 1.23
CA SER A 49 3.21 6.53 -0.06
C SER A 49 4.01 5.35 -0.58
N GLY A 50 3.30 4.35 -1.12
CA GLY A 50 3.91 3.25 -1.85
C GLY A 50 4.29 3.60 -3.29
N TYR A 51 3.91 4.76 -3.81
CA TYR A 51 4.14 5.16 -5.20
C TYR A 51 5.60 5.11 -5.60
N GLY A 52 6.49 5.53 -4.71
CA GLY A 52 7.94 5.48 -4.90
C GLY A 52 8.63 4.26 -4.32
N ALA A 53 7.88 3.25 -3.86
CA ALA A 53 8.46 2.01 -3.32
C ALA A 53 9.20 1.23 -4.40
N VAL A 54 10.22 0.46 -4.00
CA VAL A 54 11.16 -0.18 -4.93
C VAL A 54 11.27 -1.67 -4.63
N ASN A 55 11.27 -2.52 -5.66
CA ASN A 55 11.52 -3.95 -5.51
C ASN A 55 13.02 -4.28 -5.49
N ALA A 56 13.38 -5.55 -5.32
CA ALA A 56 14.78 -5.97 -5.24
C ALA A 56 15.55 -5.79 -6.56
N ASN A 57 14.85 -5.62 -7.69
CA ASN A 57 15.46 -5.35 -8.99
C ASN A 57 15.59 -3.84 -9.29
N GLY A 58 15.25 -2.98 -8.33
CA GLY A 58 15.31 -1.53 -8.52
C GLY A 58 14.14 -0.93 -9.30
N ILE A 59 13.10 -1.71 -9.57
CA ILE A 59 11.90 -1.22 -10.26
C ILE A 59 11.04 -0.47 -9.26
N VAL A 60 10.58 0.72 -9.63
CA VAL A 60 9.72 1.57 -8.80
C VAL A 60 8.25 1.22 -9.04
N LEU A 61 7.46 1.17 -7.98
CA LEU A 61 6.04 0.77 -8.07
C LEU A 61 5.26 1.62 -9.07
N LYS A 62 5.52 2.91 -9.14
CA LYS A 62 4.88 3.83 -10.11
C LYS A 62 5.05 3.38 -11.57
N ASP A 63 6.18 2.75 -11.89
CA ASP A 63 6.47 2.27 -13.24
C ASP A 63 5.96 0.85 -13.48
N TYR A 64 5.77 0.10 -12.41
CA TYR A 64 5.25 -1.28 -12.44
C TYR A 64 3.73 -1.33 -12.53
N ALA A 65 3.03 -0.41 -11.87
CA ALA A 65 1.59 -0.42 -11.77
C ALA A 65 0.88 -0.12 -13.10
N ASN A 66 -0.23 -0.80 -13.33
CA ASN A 66 -1.09 -0.57 -14.48
C ASN A 66 -1.88 0.74 -14.33
N LYS A 67 -2.65 1.09 -15.36
CA LYS A 67 -3.51 2.28 -15.35
C LYS A 67 -4.64 2.15 -14.32
N ASP A 68 -5.20 0.97 -14.17
CA ASP A 68 -6.23 0.67 -13.19
C ASP A 68 -5.59 0.00 -11.99
N VAL A 69 -5.74 0.61 -10.82
CA VAL A 69 -5.09 0.16 -9.59
C VAL A 69 -6.15 -0.09 -8.52
N VAL A 70 -6.09 -1.27 -7.89
CA VAL A 70 -6.92 -1.62 -6.74
C VAL A 70 -6.05 -1.55 -5.51
N ILE A 71 -6.50 -0.82 -4.50
CA ILE A 71 -5.73 -0.58 -3.27
C ILE A 71 -6.49 -1.08 -2.04
N SER A 72 -5.77 -1.74 -1.17
CA SER A 72 -6.19 -2.14 0.17
C SER A 72 -5.02 -2.01 1.12
N GLY A 73 -5.24 -2.19 2.41
CA GLY A 73 -4.16 -2.23 3.39
C GLY A 73 -4.29 -1.21 4.51
N ILE A 74 -3.15 -0.78 5.03
CA ILE A 74 -3.05 0.05 6.25
C ILE A 74 -1.97 1.13 6.09
N ALA A 75 -2.12 2.29 6.67
CA ALA A 75 -3.33 2.79 7.33
C ALA A 75 -4.07 3.73 6.38
N THR A 76 -5.40 3.66 6.42
CA THR A 76 -6.26 4.44 5.53
C THR A 76 -5.87 5.91 5.48
N GLU A 77 -5.73 6.55 6.64
CA GLU A 77 -5.46 7.99 6.77
C GLU A 77 -4.00 8.39 6.55
N TYR A 78 -3.10 7.43 6.34
CA TYR A 78 -1.66 7.66 6.13
C TYR A 78 -1.16 7.04 4.83
N CYS A 79 -0.62 5.83 4.89
CA CYS A 79 0.02 5.20 3.72
C CYS A 79 -0.94 4.99 2.56
N VAL A 80 -2.17 4.54 2.85
CA VAL A 80 -3.18 4.32 1.81
C VAL A 80 -3.55 5.64 1.15
N ARG A 81 -3.91 6.65 1.93
CA ARG A 81 -4.27 7.97 1.41
C ARG A 81 -3.17 8.56 0.53
N ASN A 82 -1.94 8.57 1.03
CA ASN A 82 -0.82 9.14 0.28
C ASN A 82 -0.56 8.39 -1.02
N THR A 83 -0.67 7.06 -1.00
CA THR A 83 -0.51 6.23 -2.20
C THR A 83 -1.61 6.52 -3.22
N VAL A 84 -2.85 6.59 -2.78
CA VAL A 84 -4.00 6.93 -3.64
C VAL A 84 -3.80 8.28 -4.31
N GLU A 85 -3.44 9.29 -3.53
CA GLU A 85 -3.28 10.65 -4.04
C GLU A 85 -2.18 10.75 -5.10
N GLU A 86 -1.04 10.11 -4.90
CA GLU A 86 0.04 10.11 -5.89
C GLU A 86 -0.35 9.34 -7.16
N PHE A 87 -1.01 8.19 -7.05
CA PHE A 87 -1.49 7.48 -8.22
C PHE A 87 -2.57 8.26 -8.99
N LEU A 88 -3.48 8.93 -8.28
CA LEU A 88 -4.47 9.81 -8.93
C LEU A 88 -3.79 10.95 -9.70
N ASN A 89 -2.79 11.60 -9.09
CA ASN A 89 -2.05 12.68 -9.74
C ASN A 89 -1.28 12.20 -10.98
N SER A 90 -0.96 10.92 -11.05
CA SER A 90 -0.32 10.30 -12.21
C SER A 90 -1.31 9.87 -13.30
N GLY A 91 -2.60 10.09 -13.10
CA GLY A 91 -3.66 9.77 -14.07
C GLY A 91 -4.21 8.35 -13.98
N ARG A 92 -3.89 7.60 -12.92
CA ARG A 92 -4.43 6.24 -12.70
C ARG A 92 -5.87 6.29 -12.20
N ASN A 93 -6.61 5.25 -12.53
CA ASN A 93 -7.94 4.98 -11.98
C ASN A 93 -7.78 4.12 -10.74
N ILE A 94 -8.43 4.52 -9.64
CA ILE A 94 -8.27 3.85 -8.35
C ILE A 94 -9.59 3.27 -7.85
N GLU A 95 -9.53 2.02 -7.38
CA GLU A 95 -10.56 1.40 -6.55
C GLU A 95 -9.99 1.12 -5.17
N LEU A 96 -10.74 1.46 -4.13
CA LEU A 96 -10.41 1.11 -2.74
C LEU A 96 -11.36 0.01 -2.26
N ILE A 97 -10.81 -1.03 -1.69
CA ILE A 97 -11.59 -2.12 -1.09
C ILE A 97 -11.81 -1.79 0.39
N LEU A 98 -12.95 -1.20 0.71
CA LEU A 98 -13.25 -0.68 2.05
C LEU A 98 -13.11 -1.74 3.16
N PRO A 99 -13.69 -2.95 3.04
CA PRO A 99 -13.54 -3.95 4.10
C PRO A 99 -12.11 -4.50 4.24
N ALA A 100 -11.22 -4.19 3.32
CA ALA A 100 -9.81 -4.58 3.39
C ALA A 100 -8.88 -3.41 3.76
N LEU A 101 -9.43 -2.35 4.35
CA LEU A 101 -8.66 -1.24 4.91
C LEU A 101 -8.66 -1.32 6.43
N ALA A 102 -7.54 -0.94 7.02
CA ALA A 102 -7.41 -0.74 8.46
C ALA A 102 -6.89 0.67 8.74
N TYR A 103 -7.12 1.15 9.94
CA TYR A 103 -6.82 2.53 10.31
C TYR A 103 -6.11 2.62 11.67
N VAL A 104 -5.53 3.76 11.94
CA VAL A 104 -4.97 4.12 13.25
C VAL A 104 -6.06 4.79 14.09
N ASP A 105 -6.76 5.75 13.50
CA ASP A 105 -7.83 6.51 14.14
C ASP A 105 -9.11 6.43 13.28
N LYS A 106 -10.23 6.05 13.93
CA LYS A 106 -11.50 5.87 13.22
C LYS A 106 -12.00 7.16 12.58
N ASP A 107 -11.91 8.28 13.29
CA ASP A 107 -12.39 9.55 12.75
C ASP A 107 -11.56 10.01 11.55
N GLY A 108 -10.24 9.80 11.62
CA GLY A 108 -9.33 10.03 10.50
C GLY A 108 -9.64 9.14 9.30
N HIS A 109 -9.96 7.87 9.55
CA HIS A 109 -10.39 6.93 8.52
C HIS A 109 -11.68 7.41 7.84
N ASP A 110 -12.72 7.68 8.61
CA ASP A 110 -14.04 8.08 8.09
C ASP A 110 -13.93 9.36 7.26
N LYS A 111 -13.15 10.33 7.73
CA LYS A 111 -12.88 11.57 7.01
C LYS A 111 -12.16 11.33 5.70
N THR A 112 -11.13 10.49 5.72
CA THR A 112 -10.35 10.14 4.54
C THR A 112 -11.22 9.46 3.48
N ILE A 113 -12.02 8.49 3.87
CA ILE A 113 -12.94 7.79 2.95
C ILE A 113 -13.94 8.77 2.35
N LYS A 114 -14.50 9.67 3.15
CA LYS A 114 -15.44 10.69 2.66
C LYS A 114 -14.78 11.60 1.61
N GLU A 115 -13.55 12.01 1.82
CA GLU A 115 -12.82 12.85 0.88
C GLU A 115 -12.45 12.10 -0.39
N LEU A 116 -11.92 10.88 -0.25
CA LEU A 116 -11.48 10.07 -1.40
C LEU A 116 -12.65 9.58 -2.25
N ARG A 117 -13.84 9.38 -1.67
CA ARG A 117 -15.03 8.94 -2.41
C ARG A 117 -15.40 9.86 -3.57
N LYS A 118 -14.93 11.10 -3.53
CA LYS A 118 -15.14 12.08 -4.60
C LYS A 118 -14.27 11.82 -5.84
N GLN A 119 -13.20 11.07 -5.69
CA GLN A 119 -12.19 10.90 -6.73
C GLN A 119 -11.91 9.45 -7.11
N VAL A 120 -12.29 8.50 -6.25
CA VAL A 120 -12.03 7.07 -6.46
C VAL A 120 -13.31 6.27 -6.29
N THR A 121 -13.32 5.06 -6.84
CA THR A 121 -14.40 4.09 -6.59
C THR A 121 -14.15 3.39 -5.26
N ILE A 122 -15.14 3.41 -4.37
CA ILE A 122 -15.10 2.67 -3.11
C ILE A 122 -15.92 1.38 -3.28
N VAL A 123 -15.24 0.24 -3.15
CA VAL A 123 -15.86 -1.08 -3.17
C VAL A 123 -16.20 -1.47 -1.74
N GLU A 124 -17.48 -1.69 -1.44
CA GLU A 124 -17.99 -1.99 -0.08
C GLU A 124 -18.19 -3.47 0.23
#